data_7024af36f416e8c71f2830c144989084
#
_entry.id   7024af36f416e8c71f2830c144989084
#
_cell.length_a   1.000
_cell.length_b   1.000
_cell.length_c   1.000
_cell.angle_alpha   90.00
_cell.angle_beta   90.00
_cell.angle_gamma   90.00
#
_symmetry.space_group_name_H-M   'P 1'
#
loop_
_entity.id
_entity.type
_entity.pdbx_description
1 polymer ?
#
loop_
_entity_poly.entity_id
_entity_poly.type
_entity_poly.pdbx_seq_one_letter_code
_entity_poly.pdbx_strand_id
1 'polypeptide(L)'
;MHRIALTLVLALLTVSAGHSGAPSADWAINATAIEACSCPHFCMCYFNSHPAAHHENGKTEHFCKFNNAYKVNQGHYGNVDLAGAKFWINGDLGGDFSQGQMDWAQVTFDKGATAEQRQALGEIIGHVFPVKWKSLQIAEGNIDTWTFDKDHAHATLSGGKTAEIKLARFQGMTDEPAVLKNVKYWGTPRNDGFVMMPNEIETYKEGAKAYEFKGTNGFMLTFDMTSKDVPAAKGDSMSH
;
A
#
# COMPACT_ATOMS: atom_id res chain seq x y z
N MET A 1 60.39 -51.78 -16.62
CA MET A 1 59.86 -50.37 -16.55
C MET A 1 58.39 -50.42 -16.19
N HIS A 2 58.04 -50.34 -14.89
CA HIS A 2 56.69 -50.39 -14.41
C HIS A 2 56.20 -48.93 -14.14
N ARG A 3 55.19 -48.47 -14.84
CA ARG A 3 54.58 -47.19 -14.59
C ARG A 3 53.38 -47.39 -13.61
N ILE A 4 53.52 -46.85 -12.43
CA ILE A 4 52.48 -46.80 -11.41
C ILE A 4 51.61 -45.57 -11.74
N ALA A 5 50.33 -45.78 -12.08
CA ALA A 5 49.35 -44.71 -12.26
C ALA A 5 48.71 -44.43 -10.88
N LEU A 6 48.94 -43.22 -10.40
CA LEU A 6 48.36 -42.71 -9.15
C LEU A 6 47.01 -42.09 -9.46
N THR A 7 45.92 -42.75 -9.06
CA THR A 7 44.54 -42.24 -9.24
C THR A 7 44.20 -41.36 -8.05
N LEU A 8 44.05 -40.05 -8.31
CA LEU A 8 43.63 -39.06 -7.33
C LEU A 8 42.09 -39.08 -7.25
N VAL A 9 41.53 -39.55 -6.16
CA VAL A 9 40.08 -39.50 -5.88
C VAL A 9 39.78 -38.15 -5.25
N LEU A 10 39.12 -37.27 -6.01
CA LEU A 10 38.64 -35.97 -5.56
C LEU A 10 37.27 -36.14 -4.89
N ALA A 11 37.23 -36.14 -3.56
CA ALA A 11 35.98 -36.15 -2.79
C ALA A 11 35.32 -34.75 -2.88
N LEU A 12 34.23 -34.62 -3.63
CA LEU A 12 33.37 -33.44 -3.59
C LEU A 12 32.57 -33.46 -2.29
N LEU A 13 32.94 -32.61 -1.35
CA LEU A 13 32.12 -32.25 -0.20
C LEU A 13 31.02 -31.30 -0.69
N THR A 14 29.81 -31.80 -0.88
CA THR A 14 28.61 -30.98 -1.07
C THR A 14 28.21 -30.36 0.26
N VAL A 15 28.58 -29.09 0.46
CA VAL A 15 28.05 -28.28 1.56
C VAL A 15 26.61 -27.92 1.19
N SER A 16 25.64 -28.64 1.75
CA SER A 16 24.24 -28.24 1.72
C SER A 16 24.10 -27.00 2.62
N ALA A 17 24.09 -25.82 2.01
CA ALA A 17 23.66 -24.59 2.69
C ALA A 17 22.18 -24.72 3.02
N GLY A 18 21.87 -25.18 4.21
CA GLY A 18 20.55 -25.09 4.78
C GLY A 18 20.16 -23.61 4.84
N HIS A 19 19.24 -23.18 4.02
CA HIS A 19 18.57 -21.89 4.21
C HIS A 19 17.69 -21.99 5.46
N SER A 20 18.28 -21.80 6.62
CA SER A 20 17.53 -21.42 7.81
C SER A 20 17.05 -20.00 7.53
N GLY A 21 15.78 -19.83 7.12
CA GLY A 21 15.17 -18.52 7.03
C GLY A 21 15.42 -17.79 8.35
N ALA A 22 16.13 -16.67 8.32
CA ALA A 22 16.26 -15.81 9.49
C ALA A 22 14.83 -15.49 9.98
N PRO A 23 14.58 -15.52 11.29
CA PRO A 23 13.28 -15.12 11.80
C PRO A 23 12.95 -13.74 11.23
N SER A 24 11.75 -13.57 10.67
CA SER A 24 11.30 -12.27 10.17
C SER A 24 11.49 -11.25 11.28
N ALA A 25 12.05 -10.09 10.96
CA ALA A 25 12.26 -9.05 11.95
C ALA A 25 10.92 -8.72 12.66
N ASP A 26 10.98 -8.46 13.97
CA ASP A 26 9.82 -7.91 14.68
C ASP A 26 9.55 -6.51 14.15
N TRP A 27 8.30 -6.20 13.81
CA TRP A 27 7.91 -4.90 13.33
C TRP A 27 6.50 -4.53 13.78
N ALA A 28 6.29 -3.23 13.87
CA ALA A 28 5.00 -2.63 14.11
C ALA A 28 4.85 -1.34 13.32
N ILE A 29 3.64 -1.05 12.86
CA ILE A 29 3.30 0.20 12.21
C ILE A 29 1.95 0.71 12.72
N ASN A 30 1.90 1.99 13.10
CA ASN A 30 0.69 2.78 13.23
C ASN A 30 0.82 3.93 12.23
N ALA A 31 -0.07 4.01 11.26
CA ALA A 31 -0.01 5.02 10.22
C ALA A 31 -1.38 5.59 9.89
N THR A 32 -1.41 6.88 9.56
CA THR A 32 -2.62 7.54 9.07
C THR A 32 -2.55 7.66 7.55
N ALA A 33 -3.65 7.30 6.91
CA ALA A 33 -3.86 7.39 5.47
C ALA A 33 -4.79 8.56 5.12
N ILE A 34 -4.44 9.30 4.07
CA ILE A 34 -5.34 10.18 3.31
C ILE A 34 -5.55 9.48 1.98
N GLU A 35 -6.78 9.02 1.71
CA GLU A 35 -7.10 8.22 0.53
C GLU A 35 -8.16 8.89 -0.32
N ALA A 36 -7.96 8.88 -1.65
CA ALA A 36 -8.95 9.24 -2.64
C ALA A 36 -9.00 8.18 -3.75
N CYS A 37 -10.17 7.95 -4.33
CA CYS A 37 -10.29 7.08 -5.50
C CYS A 37 -11.46 7.49 -6.41
N SER A 38 -11.40 7.01 -7.65
CA SER A 38 -12.37 7.30 -8.72
C SER A 38 -13.80 6.82 -8.46
N CYS A 39 -14.00 5.89 -7.53
CA CYS A 39 -15.31 5.32 -7.23
C CYS A 39 -16.26 6.34 -6.61
N PRO A 40 -17.59 6.18 -6.75
CA PRO A 40 -18.53 6.92 -5.93
C PRO A 40 -18.32 6.68 -4.44
N HIS A 41 -18.73 7.64 -3.63
CA HIS A 41 -18.63 7.54 -2.18
C HIS A 41 -19.77 6.66 -1.61
N PHE A 42 -19.55 5.67 -0.74
CA PHE A 42 -18.29 5.15 -0.27
C PHE A 42 -17.80 4.01 -1.18
N CYS A 43 -16.46 3.90 -1.36
CA CYS A 43 -15.84 2.96 -2.28
C CYS A 43 -16.28 1.51 -2.05
N MET A 44 -16.98 0.95 -3.02
CA MET A 44 -17.51 -0.42 -2.96
C MET A 44 -16.43 -1.51 -2.97
N CYS A 45 -15.19 -1.17 -3.34
CA CYS A 45 -14.05 -2.11 -3.37
C CYS A 45 -13.72 -2.69 -2.00
N TYR A 46 -14.16 -2.06 -0.90
CA TYR A 46 -14.04 -2.59 0.44
C TYR A 46 -15.07 -3.69 0.76
N PHE A 47 -16.07 -3.88 -0.07
CA PHE A 47 -17.17 -4.83 0.16
C PHE A 47 -17.27 -5.91 -0.93
N ASN A 48 -16.67 -5.71 -2.09
CA ASN A 48 -16.68 -6.68 -3.18
C ASN A 48 -15.41 -6.58 -4.03
N SER A 49 -15.28 -7.49 -4.99
CA SER A 49 -14.09 -7.63 -5.83
C SER A 49 -14.15 -6.88 -7.17
N HIS A 50 -15.15 -6.01 -7.32
CA HIS A 50 -15.36 -5.22 -8.54
C HIS A 50 -15.53 -3.75 -8.18
N PRO A 51 -14.89 -2.82 -8.90
CA PRO A 51 -15.08 -1.40 -8.71
C PRO A 51 -16.43 -0.96 -9.28
N ALA A 52 -16.79 0.29 -9.01
CA ALA A 52 -17.94 0.93 -9.62
C ALA A 52 -17.80 0.99 -11.15
N ALA A 53 -18.95 0.99 -11.84
CA ALA A 53 -19.01 1.32 -13.25
C ALA A 53 -18.84 2.83 -13.45
N HIS A 54 -18.00 3.20 -14.42
CA HIS A 54 -17.82 4.57 -14.88
C HIS A 54 -18.43 4.69 -16.27
N HIS A 55 -19.31 5.66 -16.45
CA HIS A 55 -20.00 5.90 -17.72
C HIS A 55 -19.47 7.18 -18.35
N GLU A 56 -18.73 7.06 -19.44
CA GLU A 56 -18.17 8.19 -20.17
C GLU A 56 -18.31 7.96 -21.68
N ASN A 57 -18.78 8.97 -22.41
CA ASN A 57 -18.92 8.96 -23.87
C ASN A 57 -19.66 7.72 -24.41
N GLY A 58 -20.69 7.25 -23.70
CA GLY A 58 -21.50 6.10 -24.09
C GLY A 58 -20.82 4.72 -23.88
N LYS A 59 -19.66 4.70 -23.22
CA LYS A 59 -18.96 3.50 -22.81
C LYS A 59 -19.09 3.28 -21.30
N THR A 60 -19.11 2.02 -20.91
CA THR A 60 -19.05 1.62 -19.49
C THR A 60 -17.72 0.94 -19.27
N GLU A 61 -16.94 1.48 -18.34
CA GLU A 61 -15.67 0.92 -17.94
C GLU A 61 -15.67 0.65 -16.43
N HIS A 62 -14.95 -0.36 -15.99
CA HIS A 62 -14.78 -0.71 -14.58
C HIS A 62 -13.31 -0.52 -14.21
N PHE A 63 -13.04 0.41 -13.31
CA PHE A 63 -11.71 0.65 -12.79
C PHE A 63 -11.80 1.30 -11.39
N CYS A 64 -10.73 1.18 -10.60
CA CYS A 64 -10.57 1.92 -9.37
C CYS A 64 -9.18 2.54 -9.35
N LYS A 65 -9.06 3.73 -9.93
CA LYS A 65 -7.86 4.55 -9.86
C LYS A 65 -7.84 5.26 -8.52
N PHE A 66 -6.68 5.25 -7.86
CA PHE A 66 -6.58 5.71 -6.49
C PHE A 66 -5.25 6.40 -6.17
N ASN A 67 -5.29 7.27 -5.19
CA ASN A 67 -4.15 7.88 -4.53
C ASN A 67 -4.27 7.71 -3.01
N ASN A 68 -3.21 7.21 -2.38
CA ASN A 68 -3.13 7.02 -0.94
C ASN A 68 -1.82 7.61 -0.42
N ALA A 69 -1.92 8.65 0.42
CA ALA A 69 -0.78 9.27 1.07
C ALA A 69 -0.72 8.84 2.54
N TYR A 70 0.43 8.32 2.97
CA TYR A 70 0.63 7.77 4.31
C TYR A 70 1.66 8.56 5.10
N LYS A 71 1.41 8.66 6.42
CA LYS A 71 2.41 9.08 7.39
C LYS A 71 2.41 8.10 8.56
N VAL A 72 3.58 7.58 8.86
CA VAL A 72 3.78 6.73 10.03
C VAL A 72 3.76 7.60 11.29
N ASN A 73 2.83 7.32 12.20
CA ASN A 73 2.75 8.00 13.49
C ASN A 73 3.76 7.43 14.47
N GLN A 74 3.82 6.08 14.52
CA GLN A 74 4.75 5.30 15.33
C GLN A 74 5.02 3.97 14.60
N GLY A 75 6.22 3.43 14.75
CA GLY A 75 6.54 2.13 14.18
C GLY A 75 8.01 1.81 14.22
N HIS A 76 8.32 0.56 14.03
CA HIS A 76 9.68 0.06 13.92
C HIS A 76 9.75 -1.16 13.02
N TYR A 77 10.94 -1.45 12.49
CA TYR A 77 11.30 -2.70 11.83
C TYR A 77 12.66 -3.14 12.36
N GLY A 78 12.68 -4.14 13.24
CA GLY A 78 13.86 -4.42 14.04
C GLY A 78 14.27 -3.17 14.84
N ASN A 79 15.47 -2.67 14.60
CA ASN A 79 16.00 -1.47 15.26
C ASN A 79 15.78 -0.18 14.46
N VAL A 80 15.11 -0.23 13.32
CA VAL A 80 14.84 0.94 12.48
C VAL A 80 13.57 1.63 12.99
N ASP A 81 13.68 2.87 13.47
CA ASP A 81 12.53 3.71 13.80
C ASP A 81 11.87 4.23 12.52
N LEU A 82 10.55 4.08 12.42
CA LEU A 82 9.74 4.48 11.26
C LEU A 82 8.90 5.75 11.52
N ALA A 83 8.92 6.29 12.75
CA ALA A 83 8.10 7.45 13.10
C ALA A 83 8.39 8.63 12.17
N GLY A 84 7.34 9.27 11.66
CA GLY A 84 7.42 10.42 10.75
C GLY A 84 7.71 10.07 9.29
N ALA A 85 8.10 8.84 8.97
CA ALA A 85 8.29 8.42 7.58
C ALA A 85 6.99 8.52 6.79
N LYS A 86 7.09 8.92 5.51
CA LYS A 86 5.96 9.07 4.62
C LYS A 86 6.15 8.23 3.36
N PHE A 87 5.06 7.75 2.80
CA PHE A 87 5.03 7.09 1.50
C PHE A 87 3.69 7.35 0.80
N TRP A 88 3.68 7.15 -0.50
CA TRP A 88 2.52 7.33 -1.36
C TRP A 88 2.31 6.08 -2.19
N ILE A 89 1.06 5.64 -2.34
CA ILE A 89 0.71 4.57 -3.27
C ILE A 89 -0.39 5.10 -4.18
N ASN A 90 -0.16 5.02 -5.47
CA ASN A 90 -1.18 5.31 -6.48
C ASN A 90 -1.26 4.18 -7.48
N GLY A 91 -2.41 4.02 -8.12
CA GLY A 91 -2.59 2.89 -9.02
C GLY A 91 -4.00 2.75 -9.58
N ASP A 92 -4.23 1.57 -10.13
CA ASP A 92 -5.55 1.11 -10.58
C ASP A 92 -5.72 -0.35 -10.18
N LEU A 93 -6.82 -0.64 -9.48
CA LEU A 93 -7.15 -2.03 -9.11
C LEU A 93 -7.59 -2.86 -10.33
N GLY A 94 -7.96 -2.19 -11.44
CA GLY A 94 -8.55 -2.83 -12.60
C GLY A 94 -10.03 -3.11 -12.45
N GLY A 95 -10.63 -3.80 -13.43
CA GLY A 95 -12.06 -4.04 -13.48
C GLY A 95 -12.54 -5.27 -12.69
N ASP A 96 -11.64 -6.18 -12.38
CA ASP A 96 -11.91 -7.40 -11.59
C ASP A 96 -10.65 -7.80 -10.82
N PHE A 97 -10.73 -7.82 -9.53
CA PHE A 97 -9.65 -8.24 -8.62
C PHE A 97 -10.06 -9.40 -7.71
N SER A 98 -11.07 -10.18 -8.10
CA SER A 98 -11.57 -11.35 -7.36
C SER A 98 -10.50 -12.41 -7.10
N GLN A 99 -9.48 -12.47 -7.96
CA GLN A 99 -8.33 -13.38 -7.85
C GLN A 99 -7.16 -12.80 -7.04
N GLY A 100 -7.37 -11.66 -6.37
CA GLY A 100 -6.31 -10.99 -5.61
C GLY A 100 -5.20 -10.41 -6.48
N GLN A 101 -5.47 -10.20 -7.79
CA GLN A 101 -4.53 -9.56 -8.71
C GLN A 101 -5.09 -8.25 -9.21
N MET A 102 -4.33 -7.15 -8.95
CA MET A 102 -4.64 -5.79 -9.37
C MET A 102 -3.85 -5.41 -10.63
N ASP A 103 -4.26 -4.35 -11.30
CA ASP A 103 -3.60 -3.94 -12.55
C ASP A 103 -2.22 -3.33 -12.30
N TRP A 104 -2.16 -2.18 -11.65
CA TRP A 104 -0.86 -1.56 -11.43
C TRP A 104 -0.85 -0.70 -10.17
N ALA A 105 0.33 -0.57 -9.57
CA ALA A 105 0.60 0.41 -8.53
C ALA A 105 2.01 1.00 -8.68
N GLN A 106 2.17 2.21 -8.14
CA GLN A 106 3.46 2.82 -7.86
C GLN A 106 3.53 3.15 -6.38
N VAL A 107 4.56 2.67 -5.71
CA VAL A 107 4.92 3.07 -4.35
C VAL A 107 6.01 4.12 -4.45
N THR A 108 5.77 5.30 -3.92
CA THR A 108 6.75 6.38 -3.85
C THR A 108 7.11 6.65 -2.40
N PHE A 109 8.36 6.42 -2.04
CA PHE A 109 8.87 6.77 -0.72
C PHE A 109 9.28 8.24 -0.67
N ASP A 110 8.99 8.90 0.46
CA ASP A 110 9.46 10.27 0.69
C ASP A 110 10.99 10.31 0.70
N LYS A 111 11.57 11.27 -0.01
CA LYS A 111 13.03 11.50 0.00
C LYS A 111 13.57 11.87 1.37
N GLY A 112 12.73 12.35 2.29
CA GLY A 112 13.08 12.58 3.69
C GLY A 112 13.27 11.30 4.50
N ALA A 113 12.79 10.14 4.04
CA ALA A 113 13.03 8.86 4.69
C ALA A 113 14.45 8.35 4.41
N THR A 114 15.08 7.70 5.40
CA THR A 114 16.40 7.07 5.21
C THR A 114 16.30 5.83 4.31
N ALA A 115 17.43 5.33 3.81
CA ALA A 115 17.45 4.11 3.01
C ALA A 115 16.92 2.90 3.79
N GLU A 116 17.28 2.80 5.08
CA GLU A 116 16.82 1.75 5.99
C GLU A 116 15.31 1.84 6.24
N GLN A 117 14.77 3.06 6.41
CA GLN A 117 13.32 3.27 6.55
C GLN A 117 12.58 2.87 5.28
N ARG A 118 13.09 3.23 4.09
CA ARG A 118 12.47 2.83 2.81
C ARG A 118 12.46 1.33 2.61
N GLN A 119 13.57 0.67 2.92
CA GLN A 119 13.65 -0.79 2.85
C GLN A 119 12.65 -1.45 3.81
N ALA A 120 12.64 -1.02 5.07
CA ALA A 120 11.73 -1.53 6.10
C ALA A 120 10.25 -1.32 5.73
N LEU A 121 9.89 -0.13 5.24
CA LEU A 121 8.54 0.15 4.75
C LEU A 121 8.17 -0.72 3.54
N GLY A 122 9.11 -1.00 2.64
CA GLY A 122 8.90 -1.90 1.50
C GLY A 122 8.43 -3.30 1.94
N GLU A 123 9.05 -3.85 2.99
CA GLU A 123 8.65 -5.14 3.58
C GLU A 123 7.26 -5.05 4.23
N ILE A 124 7.01 -4.03 5.04
CA ILE A 124 5.73 -3.85 5.75
C ILE A 124 4.56 -3.64 4.77
N ILE A 125 4.75 -2.84 3.72
CA ILE A 125 3.72 -2.52 2.72
C ILE A 125 3.18 -3.80 2.06
N GLY A 126 4.01 -4.80 1.80
CA GLY A 126 3.58 -6.09 1.26
C GLY A 126 2.60 -6.85 2.18
N HIS A 127 2.68 -6.63 3.50
CA HIS A 127 1.75 -7.21 4.46
C HIS A 127 0.48 -6.37 4.64
N VAL A 128 0.61 -5.05 4.54
CA VAL A 128 -0.55 -4.14 4.56
C VAL A 128 -1.41 -4.34 3.32
N PHE A 129 -0.80 -4.51 2.15
CA PHE A 129 -1.47 -4.75 0.85
C PHE A 129 -1.14 -6.15 0.32
N PRO A 130 -1.74 -7.22 0.89
CA PRO A 130 -1.41 -8.61 0.55
C PRO A 130 -2.05 -9.03 -0.79
N VAL A 131 -1.72 -8.31 -1.85
CA VAL A 131 -2.25 -8.49 -3.21
C VAL A 131 -1.12 -8.60 -4.21
N LYS A 132 -1.42 -9.10 -5.40
CA LYS A 132 -0.48 -9.15 -6.52
C LYS A 132 -0.78 -8.00 -7.49
N TRP A 133 0.27 -7.40 -8.02
CA TRP A 133 0.16 -6.37 -9.06
C TRP A 133 0.69 -6.91 -10.38
N LYS A 134 -0.05 -6.70 -11.47
CA LYS A 134 0.49 -6.98 -12.83
C LYS A 134 1.70 -6.11 -13.12
N SER A 135 1.72 -4.89 -12.60
CA SER A 135 2.86 -3.97 -12.67
C SER A 135 3.00 -3.21 -11.35
N LEU A 136 4.17 -3.34 -10.71
CA LEU A 136 4.52 -2.58 -9.52
C LEU A 136 5.80 -1.78 -9.79
N GLN A 137 5.74 -0.49 -9.52
CA GLN A 137 6.88 0.41 -9.61
C GLN A 137 7.23 0.98 -8.24
N ILE A 138 8.51 1.15 -7.99
CA ILE A 138 9.03 1.79 -6.78
C ILE A 138 9.74 3.07 -7.20
N ALA A 139 9.43 4.17 -6.53
CA ALA A 139 9.99 5.48 -6.82
C ALA A 139 10.36 6.23 -5.53
N GLU A 140 11.08 7.33 -5.67
CA GLU A 140 11.32 8.31 -4.61
C GLU A 140 10.80 9.68 -5.05
N GLY A 141 10.14 10.38 -4.15
CA GLY A 141 9.57 11.70 -4.41
C GLY A 141 9.49 12.55 -3.15
N ASN A 142 9.18 13.83 -3.29
CA ASN A 142 8.94 14.69 -2.13
C ASN A 142 7.45 14.67 -1.79
N ILE A 143 7.09 14.20 -0.59
CA ILE A 143 5.73 14.35 -0.05
C ILE A 143 5.75 15.66 0.75
N ASP A 144 5.51 16.77 0.03
CA ASP A 144 5.73 18.13 0.52
C ASP A 144 4.65 18.57 1.50
N THR A 145 3.40 18.27 1.18
CA THR A 145 2.24 18.55 2.04
C THR A 145 1.68 17.24 2.54
N TRP A 146 1.39 17.18 3.82
CA TRP A 146 0.65 16.11 4.46
C TRP A 146 0.03 16.69 5.73
N THR A 147 -1.19 17.19 5.63
CA THR A 147 -1.91 17.88 6.70
C THR A 147 -3.36 17.43 6.76
N PHE A 148 -3.94 17.46 7.94
CA PHE A 148 -5.36 17.21 8.15
C PHE A 148 -5.85 17.88 9.43
N ASP A 149 -7.16 18.10 9.45
CA ASP A 149 -7.95 18.40 10.63
C ASP A 149 -9.29 17.63 10.55
N LYS A 150 -10.27 17.96 11.37
CA LYS A 150 -11.58 17.29 11.36
C LYS A 150 -12.41 17.54 10.08
N ASP A 151 -12.10 18.59 9.34
CA ASP A 151 -12.89 19.05 8.21
C ASP A 151 -12.18 18.86 6.87
N HIS A 152 -10.82 18.81 6.86
CA HIS A 152 -10.02 18.79 5.64
C HIS A 152 -8.81 17.88 5.76
N ALA A 153 -8.39 17.33 4.63
CA ALA A 153 -7.09 16.66 4.50
C ALA A 153 -6.45 17.04 3.17
N HIS A 154 -5.12 17.21 3.17
CA HIS A 154 -4.37 17.61 2.00
C HIS A 154 -3.01 16.93 1.96
N ALA A 155 -2.70 16.28 0.84
CA ALA A 155 -1.38 15.72 0.57
C ALA A 155 -0.95 16.04 -0.86
N THR A 156 0.35 16.34 -1.04
CA THR A 156 0.95 16.59 -2.36
C THR A 156 2.23 15.79 -2.54
N LEU A 157 2.41 15.26 -3.73
CA LEU A 157 3.65 14.66 -4.20
C LEU A 157 4.29 15.60 -5.22
N SER A 158 5.53 16.01 -4.95
CA SER A 158 6.30 16.99 -5.74
C SER A 158 5.55 18.31 -5.93
N GLY A 159 4.99 18.85 -4.82
CA GLY A 159 4.20 20.09 -4.85
C GLY A 159 2.95 20.03 -5.75
N GLY A 160 2.33 18.85 -5.87
CA GLY A 160 1.17 18.61 -6.72
C GLY A 160 1.50 18.44 -8.21
N LYS A 161 2.79 18.43 -8.59
CA LYS A 161 3.21 18.19 -9.98
C LYS A 161 3.04 16.74 -10.40
N THR A 162 3.26 15.81 -9.47
CA THR A 162 3.09 14.37 -9.70
C THR A 162 1.71 13.88 -9.26
N ALA A 163 1.30 14.18 -8.04
CA ALA A 163 -0.02 13.80 -7.51
C ALA A 163 -0.49 14.77 -6.42
N GLU A 164 -1.80 14.86 -6.27
CA GLU A 164 -2.45 15.66 -5.23
C GLU A 164 -3.74 15.00 -4.77
N ILE A 165 -3.96 15.01 -3.46
CA ILE A 165 -5.22 14.64 -2.81
C ILE A 165 -5.64 15.82 -1.96
N LYS A 166 -6.86 16.31 -2.16
CA LYS A 166 -7.52 17.27 -1.28
C LYS A 166 -8.90 16.76 -0.94
N LEU A 167 -9.17 16.58 0.33
CA LEU A 167 -10.44 16.08 0.84
C LEU A 167 -11.11 17.16 1.67
N ALA A 168 -12.45 17.19 1.63
CA ALA A 168 -13.26 18.02 2.50
C ALA A 168 -14.41 17.21 3.06
N ARG A 169 -14.72 17.40 4.34
CA ARG A 169 -15.83 16.74 5.02
C ARG A 169 -17.16 17.09 4.34
N PHE A 170 -18.08 16.15 4.31
CA PHE A 170 -19.45 16.47 3.96
C PHE A 170 -20.00 17.61 4.80
N GLN A 171 -20.71 18.54 4.20
CA GLN A 171 -21.59 19.47 4.87
C GLN A 171 -22.75 18.65 5.45
N GLY A 172 -22.53 18.14 6.67
CA GLY A 172 -23.44 17.20 7.29
C GLY A 172 -24.50 17.87 8.15
N MET A 173 -25.25 17.06 8.86
CA MET A 173 -26.30 17.51 9.76
C MET A 173 -25.80 17.80 11.18
N THR A 174 -24.52 17.51 11.47
CA THR A 174 -23.85 17.74 12.74
C THR A 174 -22.45 18.29 12.53
N ASP A 175 -21.83 18.81 13.60
CA ASP A 175 -20.44 19.26 13.57
C ASP A 175 -19.42 18.10 13.59
N GLU A 176 -19.89 16.89 13.82
CA GLU A 176 -19.05 15.69 13.85
C GLU A 176 -18.91 15.07 12.44
N PRO A 177 -17.74 14.52 12.09
CA PRO A 177 -17.56 13.82 10.84
C PRO A 177 -18.36 12.51 10.78
N ALA A 178 -18.83 12.14 9.59
CA ALA A 178 -19.37 10.81 9.37
C ALA A 178 -18.23 9.78 9.40
N VAL A 179 -18.34 8.74 10.26
CA VAL A 179 -17.33 7.69 10.39
C VAL A 179 -17.93 6.32 10.15
N LEU A 180 -17.39 5.59 9.17
CA LEU A 180 -17.75 4.21 8.92
C LEU A 180 -16.81 3.28 9.70
N LYS A 181 -17.37 2.49 10.63
CA LYS A 181 -16.62 1.55 11.49
C LYS A 181 -16.87 0.10 11.10
N ASN A 182 -16.04 -0.79 11.62
CA ASN A 182 -16.12 -2.24 11.41
C ASN A 182 -15.91 -2.67 9.94
N VAL A 183 -15.18 -1.88 9.19
CA VAL A 183 -14.72 -2.22 7.84
C VAL A 183 -13.21 -2.45 7.89
N LYS A 184 -12.77 -3.55 7.30
CA LYS A 184 -11.34 -3.88 7.25
C LYS A 184 -10.63 -2.99 6.24
N TYR A 185 -9.48 -2.43 6.63
CA TYR A 185 -8.62 -1.70 5.72
C TYR A 185 -7.53 -2.63 5.18
N TRP A 186 -7.65 -3.05 3.93
CA TRP A 186 -6.72 -3.96 3.25
C TRP A 186 -6.37 -5.19 4.11
N GLY A 187 -5.07 -5.47 4.34
CA GLY A 187 -4.58 -6.55 5.21
C GLY A 187 -4.56 -6.22 6.69
N THR A 188 -4.82 -4.96 7.09
CA THR A 188 -4.66 -4.52 8.48
C THR A 188 -5.78 -5.04 9.38
N PRO A 189 -5.47 -5.58 10.56
CA PRO A 189 -6.49 -6.13 11.45
C PRO A 189 -7.25 -5.06 12.24
N ARG A 190 -6.70 -3.85 12.38
CA ARG A 190 -7.25 -2.79 13.24
C ARG A 190 -7.19 -1.43 12.55
N ASN A 191 -8.26 -0.65 12.70
CA ASN A 191 -8.31 0.77 12.32
C ASN A 191 -9.31 1.52 13.21
N ASP A 192 -9.23 2.84 13.23
CA ASP A 192 -10.09 3.73 14.01
C ASP A 192 -11.42 4.05 13.32
N GLY A 193 -11.59 3.63 12.08
CA GLY A 193 -12.74 3.89 11.23
C GLY A 193 -12.43 4.88 10.12
N PHE A 194 -13.24 4.84 9.07
CA PHE A 194 -13.09 5.66 7.88
C PHE A 194 -13.83 6.99 8.09
N VAL A 195 -13.09 8.06 8.28
CA VAL A 195 -13.63 9.43 8.35
C VAL A 195 -13.94 9.87 6.92
N MET A 196 -15.22 9.99 6.62
CA MET A 196 -15.74 10.19 5.27
C MET A 196 -15.51 11.62 4.78
N MET A 197 -14.63 11.78 3.79
CA MET A 197 -14.27 13.07 3.19
C MET A 197 -14.18 12.93 1.66
N PRO A 198 -15.23 13.21 0.89
CA PRO A 198 -15.14 13.19 -0.58
C PRO A 198 -13.98 14.06 -1.07
N ASN A 199 -13.37 13.66 -2.19
CA ASN A 199 -12.28 14.43 -2.74
C ASN A 199 -12.78 15.73 -3.41
N GLU A 200 -12.07 16.82 -3.16
CA GLU A 200 -12.15 18.06 -3.96
C GLU A 200 -11.14 18.02 -5.10
N ILE A 201 -10.02 17.30 -4.89
CA ILE A 201 -8.97 17.06 -5.86
C ILE A 201 -8.44 15.65 -5.63
N GLU A 202 -8.36 14.89 -6.71
CA GLU A 202 -7.58 13.68 -6.82
C GLU A 202 -6.90 13.68 -8.18
N THR A 203 -5.58 13.81 -8.21
CA THR A 203 -4.82 13.83 -9.46
C THR A 203 -3.59 12.95 -9.40
N TYR A 204 -3.30 12.29 -10.51
CA TYR A 204 -2.01 11.70 -10.84
C TYR A 204 -1.64 12.10 -12.26
N LYS A 205 -0.45 12.69 -12.47
CA LYS A 205 -0.11 13.43 -13.69
C LYS A 205 1.02 12.80 -14.51
N GLU A 206 1.38 11.54 -14.22
CA GLU A 206 2.54 10.90 -14.86
C GLU A 206 2.15 10.09 -16.09
N GLY A 207 2.65 10.52 -17.25
CA GLY A 207 2.58 9.80 -18.51
C GLY A 207 1.19 9.35 -18.95
N ALA A 208 1.11 8.18 -19.57
CA ALA A 208 -0.15 7.62 -20.09
C ALA A 208 -1.11 7.13 -19.00
N LYS A 209 -0.68 7.10 -17.74
CA LYS A 209 -1.49 6.67 -16.59
C LYS A 209 -2.14 7.83 -15.84
N ALA A 210 -2.00 9.07 -16.33
CA ALA A 210 -2.57 10.25 -15.70
C ALA A 210 -4.10 10.15 -15.56
N TYR A 211 -4.62 10.69 -14.44
CA TYR A 211 -6.05 10.80 -14.18
C TYR A 211 -6.35 11.97 -13.23
N GLU A 212 -7.59 12.40 -13.26
CA GLU A 212 -8.14 13.43 -12.38
C GLU A 212 -9.58 13.08 -12.02
N PHE A 213 -9.93 13.18 -10.73
CA PHE A 213 -11.29 13.00 -10.22
C PHE A 213 -11.63 14.09 -9.22
N LYS A 214 -12.93 14.40 -9.12
CA LYS A 214 -13.49 15.36 -8.19
C LYS A 214 -14.88 14.93 -7.74
N GLY A 215 -15.16 15.07 -6.44
CA GLY A 215 -16.46 14.72 -5.88
C GLY A 215 -16.69 13.22 -5.78
N THR A 216 -15.65 12.43 -5.91
CA THR A 216 -15.67 10.97 -5.75
C THR A 216 -15.20 10.57 -4.35
N ASN A 217 -14.93 9.29 -4.13
CA ASN A 217 -14.58 8.78 -2.81
C ASN A 217 -13.31 9.39 -2.25
N GLY A 218 -13.33 9.64 -0.96
CA GLY A 218 -12.19 10.01 -0.15
C GLY A 218 -12.48 9.76 1.32
N PHE A 219 -11.45 9.47 2.08
CA PHE A 219 -11.52 9.27 3.53
C PHE A 219 -10.15 9.37 4.17
N MET A 220 -10.18 9.48 5.48
CA MET A 220 -9.00 9.30 6.34
C MET A 220 -9.24 8.16 7.31
N LEU A 221 -8.19 7.48 7.68
CA LEU A 221 -8.19 6.52 8.78
C LEU A 221 -6.79 6.37 9.37
N THR A 222 -6.72 5.91 10.61
CA THR A 222 -5.48 5.42 11.21
C THR A 222 -5.59 3.93 11.42
N PHE A 223 -4.59 3.20 10.99
CA PHE A 223 -4.51 1.76 11.17
C PHE A 223 -3.27 1.36 11.95
N ASP A 224 -3.31 0.17 12.53
CA ASP A 224 -2.13 -0.46 13.10
C ASP A 224 -2.04 -1.94 12.72
N MET A 225 -0.80 -2.41 12.60
CA MET A 225 -0.45 -3.79 12.29
C MET A 225 0.93 -4.12 12.86
N THR A 226 1.14 -5.38 13.20
CA THR A 226 2.41 -5.88 13.71
C THR A 226 2.82 -7.15 12.97
N SER A 227 4.08 -7.55 13.11
CA SER A 227 4.58 -8.84 12.61
C SER A 227 3.77 -10.05 13.11
N LYS A 228 3.15 -9.94 14.30
CA LYS A 228 2.31 -10.99 14.89
C LYS A 228 0.95 -11.15 14.23
N ASP A 229 0.51 -10.15 13.48
CA ASP A 229 -0.76 -10.18 12.74
C ASP A 229 -0.61 -10.88 11.37
N VAL A 230 0.63 -11.12 10.93
CA VAL A 230 0.90 -11.82 9.67
C VAL A 230 0.66 -13.32 9.89
N PRO A 231 -0.22 -13.96 9.11
CA PRO A 231 -0.39 -15.41 9.21
C PRO A 231 0.94 -16.12 8.98
N ALA A 232 1.26 -17.09 9.83
CA ALA A 232 2.40 -17.96 9.56
C ALA A 232 2.26 -18.57 8.17
N ALA A 233 3.34 -18.55 7.38
CA ALA A 233 3.35 -19.23 6.10
C ALA A 233 2.82 -20.66 6.33
N LYS A 234 1.76 -21.06 5.63
CA LYS A 234 1.28 -22.44 5.69
C LYS A 234 2.44 -23.29 5.20
N GLY A 235 3.13 -23.97 6.13
CA GLY A 235 4.11 -24.95 5.76
C GLY A 235 3.43 -25.95 4.83
N ASP A 236 4.05 -26.23 3.70
CA ASP A 236 3.65 -27.35 2.84
C ASP A 236 3.68 -28.60 3.70
N SER A 237 2.56 -28.93 4.31
CA SER A 237 2.35 -30.28 4.83
C SER A 237 2.21 -31.17 3.61
N MET A 238 3.33 -31.65 3.08
CA MET A 238 3.31 -32.85 2.25
C MET A 238 2.77 -33.98 3.13
N SER A 239 1.46 -34.22 3.02
CA SER A 239 0.88 -35.48 3.47
C SER A 239 1.35 -36.58 2.51
N HIS A 240 2.12 -37.50 3.04
CA HIS A 240 2.40 -38.81 2.43
C HIS A 240 1.12 -39.64 2.32
#